data_390cf9212865bdb440f99d041c24d9b8
#
_entry.id   390cf9212865bdb440f99d041c24d9b8
#
_cell.length_a   1.000
_cell.length_b   1.000
_cell.length_c   1.000
_cell.angle_alpha   90.00
_cell.angle_beta   90.00
_cell.angle_gamma   90.00
#
_symmetry.space_group_name_H-M   'P 1'
#
loop_
_entity.id
_entity.type
_entity.pdbx_description
1 polymer ?
#
loop_
_entity_poly.entity_id
_entity_poly.type
_entity_poly.pdbx_seq_one_letter_code
_entity_poly.pdbx_strand_id
1 'polypeptide(L)'
;MTDFIKVENLVFDYIKSEDESTFRAIDDVSFTVEKGSFTAIIGQNGSGKSTLAKNINGLLVPTAGKIYVDGLDSADPENIWEVRQRVAMVFQNPDNQIVSSVVEDDVAFGPENLGVDPKEIRKRVDEALKSVEMYEFRRKAPHLLSGGQKQRIAIAGAVAMEPECIVFDEPTAMLDPRGRREVMNVIHRLNEK
;
A
#
# COMPACT_ATOMS: atom_id res chain seq x y z
N MET A 1 -8.53 -10.72 20.38
CA MET A 1 -8.20 -10.04 19.12
C MET A 1 -7.17 -10.90 18.44
N THR A 2 -7.25 -11.09 17.14
CA THR A 2 -6.32 -11.94 16.38
C THR A 2 -5.29 -11.04 15.69
N ASP A 3 -4.02 -11.39 15.80
CA ASP A 3 -2.93 -10.73 15.10
C ASP A 3 -3.14 -10.92 13.58
N PHE A 4 -3.30 -9.81 12.84
CA PHE A 4 -3.41 -9.84 11.39
C PHE A 4 -2.04 -9.79 10.71
N ILE A 5 -1.14 -8.94 11.23
CA ILE A 5 0.27 -8.94 10.81
C ILE A 5 1.12 -9.29 12.01
N LYS A 6 2.04 -10.25 11.85
CA LYS A 6 3.02 -10.63 12.86
C LYS A 6 4.41 -10.57 12.25
N VAL A 7 5.27 -9.77 12.82
CA VAL A 7 6.68 -9.61 12.44
C VAL A 7 7.54 -10.22 13.54
N GLU A 8 8.45 -11.14 13.19
CA GLU A 8 9.30 -11.88 14.12
C GLU A 8 10.77 -11.75 13.71
N ASN A 9 11.56 -11.08 14.55
CA ASN A 9 13.01 -10.92 14.41
C ASN A 9 13.45 -10.51 13.00
N LEU A 10 12.69 -9.57 12.40
CA LEU A 10 12.89 -9.14 11.02
C LEU A 10 14.25 -8.46 10.85
N VAL A 11 15.03 -8.98 9.91
CA VAL A 11 16.27 -8.37 9.42
C VAL A 11 16.17 -8.20 7.93
N PHE A 12 16.58 -7.02 7.43
CA PHE A 12 16.65 -6.77 6.00
C PHE A 12 17.93 -6.02 5.63
N ASP A 13 18.73 -6.63 4.76
CA ASP A 13 19.98 -6.10 4.23
C ASP A 13 19.82 -5.81 2.72
N TYR A 14 20.15 -4.58 2.29
CA TYR A 14 20.33 -4.26 0.87
C TYR A 14 21.75 -4.64 0.44
N ILE A 15 21.87 -5.28 -0.71
CA ILE A 15 23.16 -5.58 -1.35
C ILE A 15 23.46 -4.44 -2.33
N LYS A 16 24.59 -3.77 -2.19
CA LYS A 16 25.05 -2.78 -3.15
C LYS A 16 25.73 -3.51 -4.32
N SER A 17 25.28 -3.20 -5.54
CA SER A 17 25.74 -3.86 -6.76
C SER A 17 27.19 -3.53 -7.17
N GLU A 18 27.78 -2.48 -6.61
CA GLU A 18 29.11 -2.01 -7.03
C GLU A 18 30.27 -2.70 -6.30
N ASP A 19 30.09 -3.11 -5.04
CA ASP A 19 31.14 -3.64 -4.18
C ASP A 19 30.71 -4.85 -3.33
N GLU A 20 29.53 -5.42 -3.60
CA GLU A 20 28.89 -6.49 -2.81
C GLU A 20 28.74 -6.15 -1.31
N SER A 21 28.93 -4.88 -0.93
CA SER A 21 28.73 -4.46 0.46
C SER A 21 27.25 -4.50 0.83
N THR A 22 26.96 -4.87 2.07
CA THR A 22 25.60 -4.91 2.59
C THR A 22 25.31 -3.67 3.42
N PHE A 23 24.08 -3.15 3.30
CA PHE A 23 23.56 -2.10 4.17
C PHE A 23 22.35 -2.63 4.92
N ARG A 24 22.46 -2.75 6.24
CA ARG A 24 21.35 -3.19 7.10
C ARG A 24 20.34 -2.06 7.24
N ALA A 25 19.14 -2.29 6.72
CA ALA A 25 18.02 -1.35 6.78
C ALA A 25 17.05 -1.64 7.90
N ILE A 26 16.92 -2.91 8.30
CA ILE A 26 16.11 -3.36 9.43
C ILE A 26 16.94 -4.34 10.25
N ASP A 27 16.97 -4.17 11.58
CA ASP A 27 17.78 -4.97 12.50
C ASP A 27 16.92 -5.45 13.67
N ASP A 28 16.58 -6.74 13.65
CA ASP A 28 15.87 -7.48 14.71
C ASP A 28 14.58 -6.81 15.21
N VAL A 29 13.65 -6.53 14.27
CA VAL A 29 12.36 -5.89 14.60
C VAL A 29 11.27 -6.93 14.76
N SER A 30 10.53 -6.85 15.88
CA SER A 30 9.38 -7.72 16.17
C SER A 30 8.20 -6.90 16.68
N PHE A 31 7.00 -7.11 16.11
CA PHE A 31 5.75 -6.51 16.55
C PHE A 31 4.55 -7.24 15.95
N THR A 32 3.35 -6.92 16.44
CA THR A 32 2.09 -7.39 15.87
C THR A 32 1.16 -6.23 15.56
N VAL A 33 0.28 -6.43 14.56
CA VAL A 33 -0.81 -5.52 14.21
C VAL A 33 -2.11 -6.30 14.27
N GLU A 34 -3.04 -5.85 15.10
CA GLU A 34 -4.34 -6.48 15.26
C GLU A 34 -5.26 -6.15 14.08
N LYS A 35 -6.16 -7.07 13.74
CA LYS A 35 -7.19 -6.85 12.71
C LYS A 35 -8.10 -5.68 13.09
N GLY A 36 -8.32 -4.75 12.14
CA GLY A 36 -9.15 -3.56 12.33
C GLY A 36 -8.47 -2.43 13.12
N SER A 37 -7.18 -2.57 13.49
CA SER A 37 -6.44 -1.50 14.16
C SER A 37 -5.87 -0.48 13.18
N PHE A 38 -5.63 0.75 13.67
CA PHE A 38 -4.85 1.78 12.99
C PHE A 38 -3.49 1.91 13.67
N THR A 39 -2.43 1.51 12.98
CA THR A 39 -1.07 1.53 13.51
C THR A 39 -0.21 2.55 12.79
N ALA A 40 0.47 3.44 13.51
CA ALA A 40 1.41 4.40 12.98
C ALA A 40 2.85 4.00 13.31
N ILE A 41 3.71 3.91 12.28
CA ILE A 41 5.14 3.67 12.43
C ILE A 41 5.87 5.00 12.30
N ILE A 42 6.57 5.43 13.36
CA ILE A 42 7.24 6.71 13.46
C ILE A 42 8.76 6.48 13.51
N GLY A 43 9.51 7.29 12.78
CA GLY A 43 10.97 7.25 12.78
C GLY A 43 11.57 8.30 11.85
N GLN A 44 12.88 8.55 11.98
CA GLN A 44 13.62 9.48 11.13
C GLN A 44 13.67 9.00 9.68
N ASN A 45 14.02 9.91 8.74
CA ASN A 45 14.28 9.53 7.37
C ASN A 45 15.48 8.56 7.32
N GLY A 46 15.34 7.49 6.54
CA GLY A 46 16.34 6.43 6.48
C GLY A 46 16.30 5.39 7.61
N SER A 47 15.31 5.43 8.52
CA SER A 47 15.17 4.44 9.61
C SER A 47 14.54 3.10 9.19
N GLY A 48 14.35 2.84 7.91
CA GLY A 48 13.82 1.56 7.41
C GLY A 48 12.29 1.46 7.27
N LYS A 49 11.52 2.54 7.50
CA LYS A 49 10.04 2.52 7.42
C LYS A 49 9.51 2.01 6.07
N SER A 50 9.99 2.56 4.97
CA SER A 50 9.60 2.12 3.61
C SER A 50 10.05 0.70 3.30
N THR A 51 11.21 0.30 3.84
CA THR A 51 11.70 -1.08 3.74
C THR A 51 10.78 -2.05 4.48
N LEU A 52 10.37 -1.68 5.69
CA LEU A 52 9.43 -2.46 6.48
C LEU A 52 8.05 -2.58 5.78
N ALA A 53 7.51 -1.47 5.27
CA ALA A 53 6.26 -1.45 4.51
C ALA A 53 6.31 -2.42 3.32
N LYS A 54 7.40 -2.43 2.56
CA LYS A 54 7.61 -3.33 1.41
C LYS A 54 7.79 -4.79 1.80
N ASN A 55 8.40 -5.06 2.95
CA ASN A 55 8.48 -6.42 3.49
C ASN A 55 7.10 -6.94 3.92
N ILE A 56 6.26 -6.11 4.55
CA ILE A 56 4.89 -6.50 4.96
C ILE A 56 4.03 -6.89 3.75
N ASN A 57 4.13 -6.16 2.65
CA ASN A 57 3.37 -6.47 1.41
C ASN A 57 4.05 -7.58 0.56
N GLY A 58 5.20 -8.10 0.97
CA GLY A 58 5.94 -9.10 0.21
C GLY A 58 6.58 -8.59 -1.08
N LEU A 59 6.79 -7.28 -1.23
CA LEU A 59 7.61 -6.70 -2.31
C LEU A 59 9.10 -6.94 -2.08
N LEU A 60 9.50 -7.03 -0.82
CA LEU A 60 10.84 -7.43 -0.40
C LEU A 60 10.73 -8.70 0.43
N VAL A 61 11.71 -9.60 0.28
CA VAL A 61 11.81 -10.82 1.07
C VAL A 61 12.81 -10.60 2.20
N PRO A 62 12.47 -10.88 3.46
CA PRO A 62 13.38 -10.74 4.60
C PRO A 62 14.72 -11.44 4.40
N THR A 63 15.83 -10.82 4.83
CA THR A 63 17.14 -11.47 4.90
C THR A 63 17.16 -12.51 6.03
N ALA A 64 16.49 -12.22 7.16
CA ALA A 64 16.24 -13.14 8.26
C ALA A 64 14.96 -12.72 9.01
N GLY A 65 14.48 -13.61 9.86
CA GLY A 65 13.19 -13.45 10.53
C GLY A 65 12.01 -13.79 9.62
N LYS A 66 10.79 -13.47 10.06
CA LYS A 66 9.57 -13.83 9.34
C LYS A 66 8.49 -12.74 9.46
N ILE A 67 7.65 -12.65 8.44
CA ILE A 67 6.43 -11.85 8.47
C ILE A 67 5.26 -12.76 8.09
N TYR A 68 4.25 -12.77 8.94
CA TYR A 68 2.99 -13.46 8.70
C TYR A 68 1.88 -12.45 8.49
N VAL A 69 1.08 -12.67 7.46
CA VAL A 69 -0.16 -11.95 7.16
C VAL A 69 -1.31 -12.93 7.29
N ASP A 70 -2.14 -12.77 8.30
CA ASP A 70 -3.26 -13.69 8.62
C ASP A 70 -2.80 -15.17 8.64
N GLY A 71 -1.61 -15.39 9.23
CA GLY A 71 -0.97 -16.72 9.33
C GLY A 71 -0.18 -17.17 8.11
N LEU A 72 -0.22 -16.46 6.98
CA LEU A 72 0.53 -16.77 5.77
C LEU A 72 1.95 -16.17 5.84
N ASP A 73 2.98 -16.98 5.65
CA ASP A 73 4.37 -16.51 5.57
C ASP A 73 4.56 -15.70 4.27
N SER A 74 4.88 -14.41 4.38
CA SER A 74 5.02 -13.50 3.24
C SER A 74 6.26 -13.78 2.37
N ALA A 75 7.20 -14.57 2.86
CA ALA A 75 8.39 -14.98 2.12
C ALA A 75 8.17 -16.26 1.29
N ASP A 76 7.07 -16.98 1.53
CA ASP A 76 6.74 -18.20 0.80
C ASP A 76 6.18 -17.84 -0.59
N PRO A 77 6.81 -18.31 -1.68
CA PRO A 77 6.32 -18.05 -3.05
C PRO A 77 4.89 -18.54 -3.31
N GLU A 78 4.41 -19.57 -2.59
CA GLU A 78 3.05 -20.08 -2.72
C GLU A 78 2.01 -19.12 -2.12
N ASN A 79 2.38 -18.34 -1.11
CA ASN A 79 1.50 -17.42 -0.40
C ASN A 79 1.52 -16.00 -0.95
N ILE A 80 2.51 -15.62 -1.74
CA ILE A 80 2.79 -14.22 -2.10
C ILE A 80 1.60 -13.52 -2.79
N TRP A 81 0.86 -14.24 -3.64
CA TRP A 81 -0.32 -13.68 -4.29
C TRP A 81 -1.43 -13.38 -3.30
N GLU A 82 -1.69 -14.28 -2.37
CA GLU A 82 -2.72 -14.10 -1.34
C GLU A 82 -2.33 -13.00 -0.35
N VAL A 83 -1.07 -12.91 0.04
CA VAL A 83 -0.55 -11.81 0.86
C VAL A 83 -0.78 -10.47 0.19
N ARG A 84 -0.47 -10.33 -1.12
CA ARG A 84 -0.66 -9.08 -1.87
C ARG A 84 -2.12 -8.73 -2.12
N GLN A 85 -3.02 -9.70 -2.15
CA GLN A 85 -4.46 -9.46 -2.20
C GLN A 85 -4.98 -8.93 -0.87
N ARG A 86 -4.49 -9.47 0.26
CA ARG A 86 -4.91 -9.08 1.61
C ARG A 86 -4.30 -7.75 2.07
N VAL A 87 -3.08 -7.46 1.63
CA VAL A 87 -2.33 -6.24 2.01
C VAL A 87 -2.02 -5.41 0.79
N ALA A 88 -2.81 -4.38 0.54
CA ALA A 88 -2.50 -3.40 -0.50
C ALA A 88 -1.46 -2.38 0.00
N MET A 89 -0.71 -1.80 -0.94
CA MET A 89 0.29 -0.77 -0.63
C MET A 89 0.01 0.52 -1.40
N VAL A 90 0.16 1.65 -0.72
CA VAL A 90 0.11 3.00 -1.30
C VAL A 90 1.48 3.64 -1.12
N PHE A 91 2.13 3.98 -2.23
CA PHE A 91 3.48 4.53 -2.24
C PHE A 91 3.51 6.04 -1.97
N GLN A 92 4.67 6.52 -1.54
CA GLN A 92 4.95 7.93 -1.28
C GLN A 92 4.70 8.83 -2.50
N ASN A 93 5.12 8.38 -3.69
CA ASN A 93 4.92 9.09 -4.94
C ASN A 93 3.85 8.39 -5.78
N PRO A 94 2.66 9.02 -5.98
CA PRO A 94 1.59 8.42 -6.77
C PRO A 94 1.98 8.22 -8.24
N ASP A 95 2.90 8.99 -8.80
CA ASP A 95 3.35 8.83 -10.19
C ASP A 95 4.11 7.49 -10.41
N ASN A 96 4.61 6.86 -9.33
CA ASN A 96 5.22 5.52 -9.40
C ASN A 96 4.19 4.39 -9.33
N GLN A 97 2.93 4.72 -9.01
CA GLN A 97 1.85 3.75 -8.83
C GLN A 97 0.83 3.81 -9.96
N ILE A 98 0.51 5.02 -10.44
CA ILE A 98 -0.46 5.25 -11.51
C ILE A 98 0.17 4.84 -12.84
N VAL A 99 -0.46 3.90 -13.55
CA VAL A 99 0.05 3.31 -14.80
C VAL A 99 -0.84 3.60 -16.02
N SER A 100 -2.12 3.91 -15.80
CA SER A 100 -3.07 4.15 -16.89
C SER A 100 -3.17 5.61 -17.30
N SER A 101 -3.60 5.86 -18.54
CA SER A 101 -3.86 7.20 -19.07
C SER A 101 -5.22 7.78 -18.67
N VAL A 102 -6.12 6.97 -18.08
CA VAL A 102 -7.44 7.35 -17.60
C VAL A 102 -7.61 6.89 -16.16
N VAL A 103 -8.21 7.75 -15.33
CA VAL A 103 -8.36 7.48 -13.89
C VAL A 103 -9.15 6.21 -13.60
N GLU A 104 -10.32 6.00 -14.25
CA GLU A 104 -11.13 4.82 -13.98
C GLU A 104 -10.46 3.52 -14.41
N ASP A 105 -9.67 3.55 -15.49
CA ASP A 105 -8.91 2.41 -15.98
C ASP A 105 -7.74 2.09 -15.02
N ASP A 106 -7.13 3.11 -14.42
CA ASP A 106 -6.07 2.92 -13.43
C ASP A 106 -6.60 2.25 -12.15
N VAL A 107 -7.75 2.69 -11.67
CA VAL A 107 -8.42 2.10 -10.49
C VAL A 107 -8.92 0.68 -10.77
N ALA A 108 -9.29 0.37 -12.03
CA ALA A 108 -9.70 -0.97 -12.46
C ALA A 108 -8.53 -1.96 -12.55
N PHE A 109 -7.30 -1.47 -12.75
CA PHE A 109 -6.13 -2.30 -13.05
C PHE A 109 -5.87 -3.41 -12.01
N GLY A 110 -6.00 -3.11 -10.71
CA GLY A 110 -5.84 -4.10 -9.66
C GLY A 110 -6.90 -5.22 -9.72
N PRO A 111 -8.20 -4.90 -9.66
CA PRO A 111 -9.29 -5.87 -9.79
C PRO A 111 -9.25 -6.70 -11.09
N GLU A 112 -8.84 -6.10 -12.23
CA GLU A 112 -8.66 -6.82 -13.50
C GLU A 112 -7.58 -7.89 -13.39
N ASN A 113 -6.43 -7.57 -12.79
CA ASN A 113 -5.35 -8.53 -12.58
C ASN A 113 -5.73 -9.65 -11.60
N LEU A 114 -6.68 -9.40 -10.70
CA LEU A 114 -7.25 -10.41 -9.82
C LEU A 114 -8.31 -11.29 -10.50
N GLY A 115 -8.68 -11.01 -11.75
CA GLY A 115 -9.68 -11.77 -12.50
C GLY A 115 -11.11 -11.57 -12.00
N VAL A 116 -11.40 -10.40 -11.37
CA VAL A 116 -12.75 -10.05 -10.90
C VAL A 116 -13.70 -9.91 -12.09
N ASP A 117 -14.97 -10.30 -11.91
CA ASP A 117 -15.99 -10.14 -12.95
C ASP A 117 -16.14 -8.67 -13.40
N PRO A 118 -16.26 -8.37 -14.72
CA PRO A 118 -16.30 -7.00 -15.21
C PRO A 118 -17.41 -6.12 -14.62
N LYS A 119 -18.56 -6.70 -14.28
CA LYS A 119 -19.66 -5.94 -13.64
C LYS A 119 -19.29 -5.56 -12.20
N GLU A 120 -18.64 -6.47 -11.49
CA GLU A 120 -18.15 -6.23 -10.14
C GLU A 120 -16.99 -5.22 -10.16
N ILE A 121 -16.06 -5.30 -11.13
CA ILE A 121 -15.02 -4.29 -11.33
C ILE A 121 -15.63 -2.89 -11.45
N ARG A 122 -16.63 -2.72 -12.31
CA ARG A 122 -17.29 -1.42 -12.49
C ARG A 122 -17.83 -0.86 -11.17
N LYS A 123 -18.49 -1.71 -10.39
CA LYS A 123 -19.03 -1.33 -9.08
C LYS A 123 -17.93 -0.94 -8.10
N ARG A 124 -16.87 -1.76 -7.97
CA ARG A 124 -15.72 -1.49 -7.08
C ARG A 124 -15.00 -0.19 -7.43
N VAL A 125 -14.77 0.07 -8.73
CA VAL A 125 -14.18 1.31 -9.23
C VAL A 125 -15.03 2.53 -8.86
N ASP A 126 -16.34 2.46 -9.07
CA ASP A 126 -17.24 3.57 -8.75
C ASP A 126 -17.28 3.84 -7.24
N GLU A 127 -17.33 2.79 -6.41
CA GLU A 127 -17.36 2.90 -4.95
C GLU A 127 -16.02 3.40 -4.40
N ALA A 128 -14.90 2.89 -4.91
CA ALA A 128 -13.57 3.33 -4.53
C ALA A 128 -13.35 4.81 -4.85
N LEU A 129 -13.68 5.25 -6.07
CA LEU A 129 -13.56 6.64 -6.48
C LEU A 129 -14.46 7.58 -5.67
N LYS A 130 -15.67 7.14 -5.30
CA LYS A 130 -16.56 7.90 -4.41
C LYS A 130 -15.99 8.01 -2.99
N SER A 131 -15.40 6.93 -2.46
CA SER A 131 -14.83 6.91 -1.11
C SER A 131 -13.67 7.91 -0.92
N VAL A 132 -12.92 8.18 -1.99
CA VAL A 132 -11.81 9.15 -2.01
C VAL A 132 -12.19 10.50 -2.62
N GLU A 133 -13.47 10.77 -2.93
CA GLU A 133 -14.00 12.02 -3.51
C GLU A 133 -13.38 12.35 -4.90
N MET A 134 -13.16 11.31 -5.72
CA MET A 134 -12.54 11.47 -7.04
C MET A 134 -13.44 11.01 -8.20
N TYR A 135 -14.70 10.64 -7.93
CA TYR A 135 -15.61 10.08 -8.92
C TYR A 135 -15.84 10.99 -10.15
N GLU A 136 -15.94 12.32 -9.93
CA GLU A 136 -16.13 13.29 -11.02
C GLU A 136 -14.89 13.41 -11.94
N PHE A 137 -13.74 12.90 -11.49
CA PHE A 137 -12.50 12.92 -12.25
C PHE A 137 -12.23 11.59 -12.97
N ARG A 138 -13.13 10.61 -12.91
CA ARG A 138 -12.91 9.24 -13.40
C ARG A 138 -12.48 9.13 -14.87
N ARG A 139 -12.94 10.06 -15.72
CA ARG A 139 -12.62 10.11 -17.16
C ARG A 139 -11.45 11.03 -17.50
N LYS A 140 -10.82 11.65 -16.50
CA LYS A 140 -9.67 12.51 -16.71
C LYS A 140 -8.38 11.72 -16.82
N ALA A 141 -7.41 12.33 -17.50
CA ALA A 141 -6.04 11.80 -17.50
C ALA A 141 -5.33 12.18 -16.19
N PRO A 142 -4.60 11.26 -15.55
CA PRO A 142 -3.93 11.51 -14.28
C PRO A 142 -2.94 12.68 -14.30
N HIS A 143 -2.27 12.94 -15.44
CA HIS A 143 -1.32 14.05 -15.55
C HIS A 143 -1.98 15.45 -15.44
N LEU A 144 -3.31 15.54 -15.54
CA LEU A 144 -4.07 16.79 -15.36
C LEU A 144 -4.47 17.01 -13.89
N LEU A 145 -4.11 16.11 -12.98
CA LEU A 145 -4.50 16.16 -11.58
C LEU A 145 -3.38 16.73 -10.70
N SER A 146 -3.77 17.39 -9.59
CA SER A 146 -2.83 17.81 -8.56
C SER A 146 -2.22 16.60 -7.83
N GLY A 147 -1.09 16.79 -7.13
CA GLY A 147 -0.44 15.72 -6.36
C GLY A 147 -1.38 15.08 -5.33
N GLY A 148 -2.18 15.86 -4.59
CA GLY A 148 -3.17 15.33 -3.65
C GLY A 148 -4.32 14.56 -4.34
N GLN A 149 -4.73 14.98 -5.54
CA GLN A 149 -5.70 14.25 -6.34
C GLN A 149 -5.13 12.91 -6.84
N LYS A 150 -3.90 12.90 -7.35
CA LYS A 150 -3.19 11.68 -7.77
C LYS A 150 -3.04 10.71 -6.60
N GLN A 151 -2.67 11.20 -5.41
CA GLN A 151 -2.55 10.35 -4.23
C GLN A 151 -3.90 9.71 -3.85
N ARG A 152 -5.00 10.45 -3.95
CA ARG A 152 -6.34 9.88 -3.72
C ARG A 152 -6.72 8.85 -4.79
N ILE A 153 -6.29 9.00 -6.05
CA ILE A 153 -6.47 7.97 -7.08
C ILE A 153 -5.65 6.71 -6.74
N ALA A 154 -4.39 6.85 -6.33
CA ALA A 154 -3.58 5.72 -5.89
C ALA A 154 -4.23 4.96 -4.71
N ILE A 155 -4.83 5.69 -3.76
CA ILE A 155 -5.62 5.10 -2.67
C ILE A 155 -6.87 4.40 -3.22
N ALA A 156 -7.58 4.98 -4.19
CA ALA A 156 -8.74 4.35 -4.80
C ALA A 156 -8.39 3.02 -5.49
N GLY A 157 -7.25 2.96 -6.19
CA GLY A 157 -6.74 1.72 -6.79
C GLY A 157 -6.48 0.63 -5.75
N ALA A 158 -5.91 1.00 -4.59
CA ALA A 158 -5.73 0.07 -3.48
C ALA A 158 -7.07 -0.40 -2.89
N VAL A 159 -8.03 0.53 -2.66
CA VAL A 159 -9.36 0.23 -2.11
C VAL A 159 -10.18 -0.65 -3.03
N ALA A 160 -10.09 -0.46 -4.36
CA ALA A 160 -10.85 -1.25 -5.34
C ALA A 160 -10.48 -2.74 -5.34
N MET A 161 -9.31 -3.09 -4.83
CA MET A 161 -8.89 -4.49 -4.63
C MET A 161 -9.59 -5.15 -3.43
N GLU A 162 -10.28 -4.36 -2.57
CA GLU A 162 -10.92 -4.80 -1.32
C GLU A 162 -9.97 -5.55 -0.37
N PRO A 163 -8.79 -4.97 -0.08
CA PRO A 163 -7.83 -5.59 0.81
C PRO A 163 -8.32 -5.57 2.28
N GLU A 164 -7.79 -6.47 3.09
CA GLU A 164 -8.03 -6.47 4.55
C GLU A 164 -7.17 -5.46 5.30
N CYS A 165 -6.04 -5.03 4.69
CA CYS A 165 -5.13 -4.03 5.23
C CYS A 165 -4.57 -3.15 4.11
N ILE A 166 -4.37 -1.86 4.38
CA ILE A 166 -3.67 -0.95 3.48
C ILE A 166 -2.44 -0.41 4.21
N VAL A 167 -1.27 -0.64 3.64
CA VAL A 167 0.00 -0.08 4.11
C VAL A 167 0.29 1.22 3.35
N PHE A 168 0.41 2.31 4.08
CA PHE A 168 0.73 3.63 3.53
C PHE A 168 2.20 3.96 3.78
N ASP A 169 3.00 4.12 2.73
CA ASP A 169 4.39 4.57 2.81
C ASP A 169 4.44 6.09 2.63
N GLU A 170 4.43 6.85 3.72
CA GLU A 170 4.49 8.32 3.75
C GLU A 170 3.53 9.02 2.75
N PRO A 171 2.22 8.70 2.73
CA PRO A 171 1.29 9.08 1.66
C PRO A 171 1.06 10.60 1.52
N THR A 172 1.62 11.40 2.42
CA THR A 172 1.45 12.87 2.43
C THR A 172 2.76 13.63 2.28
N ALA A 173 3.91 12.97 2.16
CA ALA A 173 5.22 13.60 2.21
C ALA A 173 5.44 14.63 1.08
N MET A 174 4.90 14.35 -0.11
CA MET A 174 5.07 15.18 -1.31
C MET A 174 3.93 16.19 -1.54
N LEU A 175 3.03 16.37 -0.55
CA LEU A 175 1.83 17.16 -0.72
C LEU A 175 1.92 18.53 -0.02
N ASP A 176 1.25 19.52 -0.59
CA ASP A 176 0.99 20.79 0.06
C ASP A 176 0.09 20.63 1.31
N PRO A 177 -0.02 21.63 2.18
CA PRO A 177 -0.80 21.52 3.42
C PRO A 177 -2.28 21.20 3.20
N ARG A 178 -2.87 21.61 2.07
CA ARG A 178 -4.25 21.30 1.73
C ARG A 178 -4.40 19.84 1.31
N GLY A 179 -3.56 19.37 0.38
CA GLY A 179 -3.54 17.99 -0.08
C GLY A 179 -3.28 17.00 1.05
N ARG A 180 -2.40 17.34 2.00
CA ARG A 180 -2.15 16.53 3.21
C ARG A 180 -3.44 16.32 4.01
N ARG A 181 -4.18 17.39 4.28
CA ARG A 181 -5.45 17.29 5.03
C ARG A 181 -6.48 16.45 4.27
N GLU A 182 -6.62 16.68 2.95
CA GLU A 182 -7.56 15.92 2.12
C GLU A 182 -7.26 14.43 2.13
N VAL A 183 -5.99 14.03 1.96
CA VAL A 183 -5.54 12.63 1.99
C VAL A 183 -5.73 12.02 3.39
N MET A 184 -5.34 12.72 4.46
CA MET A 184 -5.52 12.21 5.83
C MET A 184 -7.00 12.01 6.18
N ASN A 185 -7.89 12.90 5.76
CA ASN A 185 -9.33 12.74 5.95
C ASN A 185 -9.87 11.49 5.24
N VAL A 186 -9.36 11.18 4.03
CA VAL A 186 -9.71 9.95 3.31
C VAL A 186 -9.24 8.72 4.10
N ILE A 187 -7.98 8.70 4.57
CA ILE A 187 -7.42 7.58 5.33
C ILE A 187 -8.23 7.34 6.61
N HIS A 188 -8.57 8.39 7.38
CA HIS A 188 -9.41 8.25 8.57
C HIS A 188 -10.78 7.64 8.27
N ARG A 189 -11.46 8.12 7.23
CA ARG A 189 -12.78 7.58 6.83
C ARG A 189 -12.71 6.12 6.36
N LEU A 190 -11.62 5.70 5.75
CA LEU A 190 -11.43 4.30 5.35
C LEU A 190 -11.26 3.39 6.57
N ASN A 191 -10.62 3.88 7.63
CA ASN A 191 -10.43 3.11 8.85
C ASN A 191 -11.68 3.02 9.75
N GLU A 192 -12.68 3.89 9.53
CA GLU A 192 -13.96 3.85 10.26
C GLU A 192 -14.96 2.82 9.70
N LYS A 193 -14.66 2.21 8.56
CA LYS A 193 -15.51 1.21 7.87
C LYS A 193 -15.05 -0.21 8.14
#